data_f19a30ec317513970c5722f6438bada1
#
_entry.id   f19a30ec317513970c5722f6438bada1
#
_cell.length_a   1.000
_cell.length_b   1.000
_cell.length_c   1.000
_cell.angle_alpha   90.00
_cell.angle_beta   90.00
_cell.angle_gamma   90.00
#
_symmetry.space_group_name_H-M   'P 1'
#
loop_
_entity.id
_entity.type
_entity.pdbx_description
1 polymer ?
#
loop_
_entity_poly.entity_id
_entity_poly.type
_entity_poly.pdbx_seq_one_letter_code
_entity_poly.pdbx_strand_id
1 'polypeptide(L)'
;RLKQLADNEAHQISRQLVNLALKHDCQAIVVEQLKGWRPTVGRKRSPMKARFHRWFHRMLVNRVHSKAVENGLRCVAVYARGTSSQAFDGSGPVRRDAKNFSLCTFSSGKRYHADLNAAYNIAARGFVYYQGGGRKSASRATQQKPDRTPRIPVTLSTLWKSQAA
;
A
#
# COMPACT_ATOMS: atom_id res chain seq x y z
N ARG A 1 10.22 1.58 26.87
CA ARG A 1 10.37 2.93 26.30
C ARG A 1 10.21 2.94 24.77
N LEU A 2 11.00 2.16 24.00
CA LEU A 2 10.91 2.11 22.52
C LEU A 2 9.52 1.64 22.00
N LYS A 3 8.90 0.68 22.68
CA LYS A 3 7.58 0.18 22.32
C LYS A 3 6.51 1.26 22.48
N GLN A 4 6.55 2.04 23.55
CA GLN A 4 5.62 3.14 23.79
C GLN A 4 5.78 4.26 22.76
N LEU A 5 7.03 4.64 22.43
CA LEU A 5 7.30 5.62 21.38
C LEU A 5 6.73 5.18 20.03
N ALA A 6 6.99 3.94 19.65
CA ALA A 6 6.45 3.40 18.40
C ALA A 6 4.91 3.31 18.38
N ASP A 7 4.29 2.99 19.50
CA ASP A 7 2.83 2.98 19.62
C ASP A 7 2.24 4.39 19.49
N ASN A 8 2.84 5.36 20.16
CA ASN A 8 2.45 6.77 20.04
C ASN A 8 2.59 7.28 18.59
N GLU A 9 3.70 6.99 17.93
CA GLU A 9 3.92 7.33 16.52
C GLU A 9 2.86 6.68 15.62
N ALA A 10 2.57 5.39 15.81
CA ALA A 10 1.54 4.70 15.05
C ALA A 10 0.16 5.31 15.28
N HIS A 11 -0.15 5.76 16.50
CA HIS A 11 -1.39 6.47 16.82
C HIS A 11 -1.48 7.83 16.12
N GLN A 12 -0.39 8.60 16.09
CA GLN A 12 -0.34 9.92 15.43
C GLN A 12 -0.46 9.77 13.91
N ILE A 13 0.36 8.92 13.30
CA ILE A 13 0.35 8.66 11.86
C ILE A 13 -1.02 8.15 11.40
N SER A 14 -1.61 7.19 12.13
CA SER A 14 -2.93 6.66 11.78
C SER A 14 -4.04 7.72 11.88
N ARG A 15 -3.97 8.63 12.86
CA ARG A 15 -4.92 9.75 12.98
C ARG A 15 -4.78 10.73 11.83
N GLN A 16 -3.53 11.12 11.50
CA GLN A 16 -3.26 12.03 10.38
C GLN A 16 -3.77 11.45 9.06
N LEU A 17 -3.55 10.14 8.82
CA LEU A 17 -4.01 9.48 7.61
C LEU A 17 -5.55 9.44 7.50
N VAL A 18 -6.23 9.11 8.59
CA VAL A 18 -7.71 9.10 8.62
C VAL A 18 -8.27 10.52 8.46
N ASN A 19 -7.70 11.51 9.13
CA ASN A 19 -8.11 12.91 8.97
C ASN A 19 -7.91 13.40 7.52
N LEU A 20 -6.80 13.02 6.89
CA LEU A 20 -6.55 13.35 5.48
C LEU A 20 -7.60 12.70 4.57
N ALA A 21 -7.94 11.43 4.81
CA ALA A 21 -8.96 10.72 4.04
C ALA A 21 -10.34 11.41 4.19
N LEU A 22 -10.73 11.79 5.40
CA LEU A 22 -11.98 12.52 5.67
C LEU A 22 -11.98 13.89 5.01
N LYS A 23 -10.88 14.63 5.10
CA LYS A 23 -10.75 15.97 4.47
C LYS A 23 -10.95 15.94 2.96
N HIS A 24 -10.62 14.81 2.31
CA HIS A 24 -10.75 14.63 0.87
C HIS A 24 -11.95 13.74 0.48
N ASP A 25 -12.93 13.59 1.36
CA ASP A 25 -14.16 12.80 1.14
C ASP A 25 -13.90 11.38 0.62
N CYS A 26 -12.76 10.79 1.03
CA CYS A 26 -12.42 9.43 0.67
C CYS A 26 -13.36 8.44 1.36
N GLN A 27 -13.79 7.40 0.65
CA GLN A 27 -14.63 6.33 1.21
C GLN A 27 -13.80 5.16 1.76
N ALA A 28 -12.55 5.06 1.37
CA ALA A 28 -11.67 3.96 1.77
C ALA A 28 -10.20 4.38 1.86
N ILE A 29 -9.48 3.72 2.75
CA ILE A 29 -8.02 3.76 2.84
C ILE A 29 -7.50 2.41 2.32
N VAL A 30 -6.58 2.44 1.35
CA VAL A 30 -5.98 1.24 0.79
C VAL A 30 -4.56 1.09 1.31
N VAL A 31 -4.23 -0.07 1.85
CA VAL A 31 -2.92 -0.38 2.41
C VAL A 31 -2.31 -1.62 1.77
N GLU A 32 -0.99 -1.74 1.82
CA GLU A 32 -0.31 -2.95 1.35
C GLU A 32 -0.45 -4.10 2.35
N GLN A 33 -0.77 -5.29 1.84
CA GLN A 33 -0.71 -6.52 2.61
C GLN A 33 0.73 -7.09 2.56
N LEU A 34 1.51 -6.83 3.60
CA LEU A 34 2.88 -7.35 3.73
C LEU A 34 2.96 -8.70 4.48
N LYS A 35 1.87 -9.47 4.50
CA LYS A 35 1.85 -10.80 5.14
C LYS A 35 2.83 -11.73 4.42
N GLY A 36 3.80 -12.27 5.17
CA GLY A 36 4.83 -13.16 4.61
C GLY A 36 5.98 -12.45 3.90
N TRP A 37 5.92 -11.13 3.76
CA TRP A 37 7.05 -10.38 3.23
C TRP A 37 8.27 -10.50 4.16
N ARG A 38 9.39 -10.93 3.60
CA ARG A 38 10.67 -11.00 4.30
C ARG A 38 11.59 -9.98 3.64
N PRO A 39 12.05 -8.94 4.37
CA PRO A 39 13.04 -8.04 3.81
C PRO A 39 14.27 -8.85 3.40
N THR A 40 14.74 -8.64 2.19
CA THR A 40 16.02 -9.20 1.74
C THR A 40 17.11 -8.51 2.56
N VAL A 41 17.59 -9.22 3.56
CA VAL A 41 18.65 -8.73 4.43
C VAL A 41 19.95 -8.83 3.64
N GLY A 42 20.38 -7.74 3.04
CA GLY A 42 21.76 -7.64 2.55
C GLY A 42 22.73 -7.87 3.72
N ARG A 43 23.94 -8.35 3.45
CA ARG A 43 24.99 -8.72 4.44
C ARG A 43 25.24 -7.69 5.56
N LYS A 44 24.77 -6.44 5.42
CA LYS A 44 24.98 -5.32 6.36
C LYS A 44 23.74 -4.90 7.17
N ARG A 45 22.58 -5.56 7.08
CA ARG A 45 21.38 -5.17 7.83
C ARG A 45 21.12 -6.10 9.01
N SER A 46 21.02 -5.51 10.20
CA SER A 46 20.67 -6.23 11.43
C SER A 46 19.32 -6.93 11.31
N PRO A 47 19.21 -8.23 11.68
CA PRO A 47 17.94 -8.95 11.75
C PRO A 47 16.90 -8.25 12.65
N MET A 48 17.37 -7.55 13.67
CA MET A 48 16.55 -6.77 14.61
C MET A 48 15.85 -5.61 13.92
N LYS A 49 16.54 -4.90 13.03
CA LYS A 49 15.95 -3.79 12.25
C LYS A 49 14.81 -4.28 11.35
N ALA A 50 14.98 -5.43 10.71
CA ALA A 50 13.95 -6.05 9.88
C ALA A 50 12.73 -6.53 10.70
N ARG A 51 12.95 -7.03 11.92
CA ARG A 51 11.85 -7.40 12.84
C ARG A 51 11.10 -6.16 13.32
N PHE A 52 11.80 -5.08 13.65
CA PHE A 52 11.20 -3.82 14.08
C PHE A 52 10.30 -3.24 12.99
N HIS A 53 10.78 -3.15 11.74
CA HIS A 53 9.97 -2.62 10.64
C HIS A 53 8.70 -3.43 10.39
N ARG A 54 8.77 -4.77 10.45
CA ARG A 54 7.57 -5.62 10.28
C ARG A 54 6.57 -5.46 11.42
N TRP A 55 7.07 -5.34 12.64
CA TRP A 55 6.23 -5.15 13.82
C TRP A 55 5.56 -3.78 13.80
N PHE A 56 6.32 -2.71 13.51
CA PHE A 56 5.80 -1.34 13.42
C PHE A 56 4.76 -1.23 12.28
N HIS A 57 5.05 -1.76 11.09
CA HIS A 57 4.11 -1.77 9.99
C HIS A 57 2.79 -2.45 10.36
N ARG A 58 2.83 -3.63 10.98
CA ARG A 58 1.61 -4.33 11.41
C ARG A 58 0.82 -3.51 12.43
N MET A 59 1.50 -2.92 13.39
CA MET A 59 0.90 -2.08 14.40
C MET A 59 0.23 -0.86 13.78
N LEU A 60 0.93 -0.17 12.87
CA LEU A 60 0.40 0.99 12.15
C LEU A 60 -0.86 0.63 11.34
N VAL A 61 -0.81 -0.45 10.54
CA VAL A 61 -1.96 -0.90 9.73
C VAL A 61 -3.15 -1.23 10.63
N ASN A 62 -2.95 -1.89 11.75
CA ASN A 62 -4.03 -2.18 12.71
C ASN A 62 -4.64 -0.89 13.27
N ARG A 63 -3.82 0.11 13.62
CA ARG A 63 -4.30 1.41 14.12
C ARG A 63 -5.07 2.19 13.05
N VAL A 64 -4.57 2.16 11.80
CA VAL A 64 -5.29 2.75 10.66
C VAL A 64 -6.65 2.07 10.47
N HIS A 65 -6.68 0.74 10.48
CA HIS A 65 -7.93 -0.01 10.33
C HIS A 65 -8.96 0.34 11.41
N SER A 66 -8.58 0.30 12.71
CA SER A 66 -9.49 0.64 13.80
C SER A 66 -10.07 2.05 13.65
N LYS A 67 -9.19 3.05 13.45
CA LYS A 67 -9.64 4.43 13.31
C LYS A 67 -10.43 4.71 12.03
N ALA A 68 -10.12 4.04 10.93
CA ALA A 68 -10.90 4.13 9.70
C ALA A 68 -12.33 3.65 9.93
N VAL A 69 -12.50 2.47 10.55
CA VAL A 69 -13.83 1.91 10.87
C VAL A 69 -14.61 2.80 11.83
N GLU A 70 -13.97 3.31 12.88
CA GLU A 70 -14.57 4.26 13.85
C GLU A 70 -15.12 5.53 13.16
N ASN A 71 -14.52 5.93 12.04
CA ASN A 71 -14.93 7.10 11.27
C ASN A 71 -15.72 6.76 9.99
N GLY A 72 -16.26 5.55 9.87
CA GLY A 72 -17.08 5.13 8.74
C GLY A 72 -16.32 4.88 7.44
N LEU A 73 -14.98 4.92 7.47
CA LEU A 73 -14.14 4.63 6.32
C LEU A 73 -13.87 3.11 6.20
N ARG A 74 -13.77 2.64 4.98
CA ARG A 74 -13.30 1.27 4.74
C ARG A 74 -11.77 1.22 4.75
N CYS A 75 -11.19 0.12 5.22
CA CYS A 75 -9.75 -0.13 5.12
C CYS A 75 -9.54 -1.42 4.32
N VAL A 76 -8.91 -1.31 3.17
CA VAL A 76 -8.70 -2.40 2.22
C VAL A 76 -7.23 -2.75 2.13
N ALA A 77 -6.87 -4.01 2.32
CA ALA A 77 -5.51 -4.50 2.16
C ALA A 77 -5.34 -5.16 0.78
N VAL A 78 -4.38 -4.69 -0.02
CA VAL A 78 -4.09 -5.20 -1.35
C VAL A 78 -2.72 -5.84 -1.43
N TYR A 79 -2.56 -6.77 -2.36
CA TYR A 79 -1.30 -7.48 -2.55
C TYR A 79 -0.20 -6.54 -3.09
N ALA A 80 0.93 -6.49 -2.40
CA ALA A 80 2.00 -5.51 -2.64
C ALA A 80 2.91 -5.81 -3.84
N ARG A 81 2.91 -7.06 -4.37
CA ARG A 81 3.88 -7.46 -5.41
C ARG A 81 3.73 -6.63 -6.68
N GLY A 82 4.80 -5.96 -7.09
CA GLY A 82 4.86 -5.20 -8.33
C GLY A 82 4.31 -3.77 -8.25
N THR A 83 3.75 -3.31 -7.13
CA THR A 83 3.25 -1.93 -6.98
C THR A 83 4.35 -0.89 -7.17
N SER A 84 5.55 -1.17 -6.71
CA SER A 84 6.70 -0.27 -6.83
C SER A 84 7.57 -0.49 -8.07
N SER A 85 7.28 -1.51 -8.88
CA SER A 85 8.09 -1.87 -10.06
C SER A 85 7.44 -1.50 -11.39
N GLN A 86 6.20 -1.02 -11.37
CA GLN A 86 5.48 -0.58 -12.55
C GLN A 86 5.15 0.91 -12.45
N ALA A 87 5.22 1.61 -13.57
CA ALA A 87 4.81 3.00 -13.68
C ALA A 87 3.27 3.11 -13.58
N PHE A 88 2.78 4.05 -12.79
CA PHE A 88 1.33 4.25 -12.64
C PHE A 88 0.64 4.70 -13.93
N ASP A 89 1.39 5.32 -14.84
CA ASP A 89 0.90 5.78 -16.15
C ASP A 89 0.84 4.67 -17.20
N GLY A 90 1.22 3.44 -16.84
CA GLY A 90 1.18 2.30 -17.76
C GLY A 90 2.34 2.22 -18.74
N SER A 91 3.36 3.10 -18.64
CA SER A 91 4.52 3.11 -19.55
C SER A 91 5.45 1.89 -19.36
N GLY A 92 5.20 1.04 -18.38
CA GLY A 92 5.94 -0.18 -18.15
C GLY A 92 6.76 -0.20 -16.84
N PRO A 93 7.83 -0.98 -16.79
CA PRO A 93 8.64 -1.08 -15.57
C PRO A 93 9.37 0.22 -15.26
N VAL A 94 9.53 0.50 -13.96
CA VAL A 94 10.32 1.66 -13.50
C VAL A 94 11.73 1.23 -13.09
N ARG A 95 12.69 2.11 -13.34
CA ARG A 95 14.07 1.96 -12.86
C ARG A 95 14.30 2.89 -11.69
N ARG A 96 14.65 2.35 -10.52
CA ARG A 96 15.02 3.16 -9.36
C ARG A 96 16.37 3.83 -9.57
N ASP A 97 16.49 5.07 -9.10
CA ASP A 97 17.75 5.78 -9.08
C ASP A 97 18.72 5.12 -8.10
N ALA A 98 19.96 4.90 -8.53
CA ALA A 98 20.97 4.22 -7.70
C ALA A 98 21.51 5.10 -6.55
N LYS A 99 21.49 6.44 -6.74
CA LYS A 99 21.97 7.41 -5.73
C LYS A 99 20.83 7.92 -4.84
N ASN A 100 19.64 8.09 -5.41
CA ASN A 100 18.46 8.56 -4.70
C ASN A 100 17.30 7.57 -4.83
N PHE A 101 17.17 6.67 -3.87
CA PHE A 101 16.12 5.63 -3.85
C PHE A 101 14.68 6.16 -3.79
N SER A 102 14.49 7.45 -3.44
CA SER A 102 13.18 8.10 -3.48
C SER A 102 12.72 8.43 -4.88
N LEU A 103 13.61 8.37 -5.88
CA LEU A 103 13.31 8.67 -7.27
C LEU A 103 13.30 7.40 -8.13
N CYS A 104 12.44 7.42 -9.14
CA CYS A 104 12.41 6.42 -10.20
C CYS A 104 12.24 7.07 -11.56
N THR A 105 12.72 6.40 -12.60
CA THR A 105 12.58 6.81 -14.00
C THR A 105 11.66 5.81 -14.68
N PHE A 106 10.63 6.30 -15.35
CA PHE A 106 9.69 5.51 -16.13
C PHE A 106 10.27 5.18 -17.51
N SER A 107 9.72 4.19 -18.17
CA SER A 107 10.13 3.84 -19.55
C SER A 107 9.91 4.99 -20.53
N SER A 108 8.99 5.90 -20.25
CA SER A 108 8.76 7.16 -20.98
C SER A 108 9.83 8.23 -20.75
N GLY A 109 10.84 7.99 -19.91
CA GLY A 109 11.85 8.97 -19.52
C GLY A 109 11.44 9.88 -18.36
N LYS A 110 10.18 9.87 -17.92
CA LYS A 110 9.68 10.68 -16.82
C LYS A 110 10.34 10.29 -15.49
N ARG A 111 10.85 11.27 -14.75
CA ARG A 111 11.33 11.08 -13.36
C ARG A 111 10.22 11.37 -12.39
N TYR A 112 10.05 10.51 -11.41
CA TYR A 112 8.98 10.63 -10.43
C TYR A 112 9.37 10.10 -9.05
N HIS A 113 8.59 10.46 -8.00
CA HIS A 113 8.81 9.92 -6.66
C HIS A 113 8.35 8.46 -6.60
N ALA A 114 9.24 7.57 -6.18
CA ALA A 114 9.01 6.13 -6.22
C ALA A 114 7.86 5.67 -5.31
N ASP A 115 7.73 6.29 -4.13
CA ASP A 115 6.68 5.93 -3.18
C ASP A 115 5.30 6.46 -3.61
N LEU A 116 5.24 7.65 -4.24
CA LEU A 116 4.01 8.15 -4.84
C LEU A 116 3.57 7.26 -6.01
N ASN A 117 4.50 6.82 -6.85
CA ASN A 117 4.21 5.85 -7.90
C ASN A 117 3.60 4.56 -7.33
N ALA A 118 4.20 4.03 -6.26
CA ALA A 118 3.67 2.84 -5.59
C ALA A 118 2.29 3.09 -4.99
N ALA A 119 2.06 4.24 -4.35
CA ALA A 119 0.79 4.61 -3.76
C ALA A 119 -0.35 4.67 -4.80
N TYR A 120 -0.11 5.23 -5.97
CA TYR A 120 -1.09 5.23 -7.07
C TYR A 120 -1.45 3.80 -7.54
N ASN A 121 -0.46 2.92 -7.66
CA ASN A 121 -0.71 1.54 -8.04
C ASN A 121 -1.44 0.76 -6.93
N ILE A 122 -1.19 1.05 -5.66
CA ILE A 122 -1.91 0.49 -4.51
C ILE A 122 -3.37 0.94 -4.54
N ALA A 123 -3.61 2.23 -4.72
CA ALA A 123 -4.96 2.80 -4.83
C ALA A 123 -5.74 2.19 -5.99
N ALA A 124 -5.10 2.05 -7.16
CA ALA A 124 -5.69 1.41 -8.33
C ALA A 124 -6.15 -0.03 -8.05
N ARG A 125 -5.33 -0.82 -7.38
CA ARG A 125 -5.70 -2.18 -6.97
C ARG A 125 -6.85 -2.22 -5.98
N GLY A 126 -6.86 -1.29 -5.02
CA GLY A 126 -7.95 -1.15 -4.07
C GLY A 126 -9.26 -0.82 -4.75
N PHE A 127 -9.23 0.04 -5.75
CA PHE A 127 -10.40 0.43 -6.53
C PHE A 127 -10.98 -0.75 -7.33
N VAL A 128 -10.14 -1.53 -8.02
CA VAL A 128 -10.58 -2.76 -8.72
C VAL A 128 -11.21 -3.76 -7.75
N TYR A 129 -10.57 -3.95 -6.60
CA TYR A 129 -11.10 -4.84 -5.55
C TYR A 129 -12.48 -4.37 -5.06
N TYR A 130 -12.66 -3.05 -4.95
CA TYR A 130 -13.91 -2.44 -4.50
C TYR A 130 -15.03 -2.58 -5.54
N GLN A 131 -14.74 -2.33 -6.83
CA GLN A 131 -15.71 -2.45 -7.93
C GLN A 131 -16.07 -3.90 -8.26
N GLY A 132 -15.11 -4.81 -8.17
CA GLY A 132 -15.33 -6.25 -8.39
C GLY A 132 -16.24 -6.92 -7.37
N GLY A 133 -16.97 -6.11 -6.61
CA GLY A 133 -17.95 -6.56 -5.63
C GLY A 133 -17.29 -7.32 -4.50
N GLY A 134 -16.27 -6.81 -3.87
CA GLY A 134 -15.64 -7.33 -2.65
C GLY A 134 -16.64 -7.80 -1.60
N ARG A 135 -17.59 -8.60 -2.10
CA ARG A 135 -18.55 -9.34 -1.33
C ARG A 135 -17.84 -10.50 -0.70
N LYS A 136 -17.35 -10.26 0.48
CA LYS A 136 -17.63 -11.18 1.58
C LYS A 136 -17.01 -10.56 2.82
N SER A 137 -17.93 -10.01 3.60
CA SER A 137 -17.84 -9.92 5.04
C SER A 137 -16.78 -9.00 5.64
N ALA A 138 -17.22 -7.81 6.00
CA ALA A 138 -16.60 -6.96 7.02
C ALA A 138 -16.52 -7.61 8.42
N SER A 139 -16.76 -8.91 8.55
CA SER A 139 -16.90 -9.59 9.83
C SER A 139 -15.91 -10.72 10.13
N ARG A 140 -14.84 -10.85 9.35
CA ARG A 140 -13.72 -11.71 9.75
C ARG A 140 -12.43 -11.26 9.09
N ALA A 141 -11.54 -10.67 9.86
CA ALA A 141 -10.11 -10.57 9.58
C ALA A 141 -9.46 -11.98 9.56
N THR A 142 -10.13 -12.93 8.91
CA THR A 142 -9.73 -14.32 8.82
C THR A 142 -9.03 -14.50 7.49
N GLN A 143 -7.72 -14.66 7.56
CA GLN A 143 -6.87 -15.46 6.70
C GLN A 143 -7.50 -15.95 5.38
N GLN A 144 -7.79 -15.06 4.43
CA GLN A 144 -7.97 -15.50 3.06
C GLN A 144 -6.59 -15.61 2.41
N LYS A 145 -6.29 -16.82 1.86
CA LYS A 145 -5.20 -17.01 0.92
C LYS A 145 -5.31 -15.91 -0.12
N PRO A 146 -4.20 -15.25 -0.51
CA PRO A 146 -4.24 -14.26 -1.57
C PRO A 146 -4.84 -14.93 -2.80
N ASP A 147 -5.98 -14.41 -3.22
CA ASP A 147 -6.57 -14.78 -4.49
C ASP A 147 -5.49 -14.67 -5.56
N ARG A 148 -5.36 -15.67 -6.40
CA ARG A 148 -4.46 -15.67 -7.55
C ARG A 148 -5.06 -14.74 -8.61
N THR A 149 -5.19 -13.46 -8.27
CA THR A 149 -5.58 -12.44 -9.24
C THR A 149 -4.63 -12.46 -10.43
N PRO A 150 -5.15 -12.22 -11.65
CA PRO A 150 -4.40 -12.38 -12.88
C PRO A 150 -3.09 -11.59 -12.84
N ARG A 151 -2.06 -12.15 -13.45
CA ARG A 151 -0.68 -11.64 -13.50
C ARG A 151 -0.52 -10.28 -14.21
N ILE A 152 -1.61 -9.66 -14.62
CA ILE A 152 -1.62 -8.36 -15.27
C ILE A 152 -1.48 -7.30 -14.17
N PRO A 153 -0.40 -6.52 -14.16
CA PRO A 153 -0.24 -5.46 -13.17
C PRO A 153 -1.32 -4.40 -13.38
N VAL A 154 -2.24 -4.28 -12.44
CA VAL A 154 -3.21 -3.19 -12.44
C VAL A 154 -2.46 -1.90 -12.08
N THR A 155 -2.45 -0.95 -13.00
CA THR A 155 -1.93 0.41 -12.82
C THR A 155 -3.07 1.41 -12.89
N LEU A 156 -2.85 2.64 -12.48
CA LEU A 156 -3.86 3.71 -12.56
C LEU A 156 -4.30 3.93 -14.03
N SER A 157 -3.37 3.86 -14.97
CA SER A 157 -3.66 3.99 -16.41
C SER A 157 -4.52 2.84 -16.95
N THR A 158 -4.29 1.60 -16.50
CA THR A 158 -5.13 0.45 -16.94
C THR A 158 -6.56 0.57 -16.44
N LEU A 159 -6.77 1.18 -15.26
CA LEU A 159 -8.10 1.47 -14.74
C LEU A 159 -8.85 2.48 -15.59
N TRP A 160 -8.23 3.59 -15.94
CA TRP A 160 -8.88 4.61 -16.76
C TRP A 160 -9.28 4.10 -18.14
N LYS A 161 -8.42 3.30 -18.75
CA LYS A 161 -8.75 2.67 -20.05
C LYS A 161 -9.96 1.72 -19.98
N SER A 162 -10.12 1.00 -18.85
CA SER A 162 -11.27 0.10 -18.67
C SER A 162 -12.59 0.80 -18.34
N GLN A 163 -12.55 2.08 -17.96
CA GLN A 163 -13.74 2.88 -17.68
C GLN A 163 -14.18 3.70 -18.91
N ALA A 164 -13.30 3.88 -19.90
CA ALA A 164 -13.56 4.63 -21.11
C ALA A 164 -14.02 3.73 -22.27
N ALA A 165 -14.09 2.43 -22.07
CA ALA A 165 -14.62 1.42 -23.01
C ALA A 165 -15.97 0.89 -22.54
#